data_0e0e11440f32da967c0e260b9cf34563
#
_entry.id   0e0e11440f32da967c0e260b9cf34563
#
_cell.length_a   1.000
_cell.length_b   1.000
_cell.length_c   1.000
_cell.angle_alpha   90.00
_cell.angle_beta   90.00
_cell.angle_gamma   90.00
#
_symmetry.space_group_name_H-M   'P 1'
#
loop_
_entity.id
_entity.type
_entity.pdbx_description
1 polymer ?
#
loop_
_entity_poly.entity_id
_entity_poly.type
_entity_poly.pdbx_seq_one_letter_code
_entity_poly.pdbx_strand_id
1 'polypeptide(L)'
;MQKRCGWVKMNNPLYIAYHDEEWGRPLHDDQALFELLCLETYQAGLSWETVLNKRQAFREAFHDYHLQGVADMTDEELEALLDNPAIIRNRAKIFATRANAQAFLQVQAEFGSFDTYLWSFVEGKTINNDVPDYSQAPAKTTLSETLSKDLKKRGFKFTGPVAVLSYLQAAGLVNDHENDCEWKSRNE
;
A
#
# COMPACT_ATOMS: atom_id res chain seq x y z
N MET A 1 -28.50 -5.35 6.46
CA MET A 1 -27.09 -5.45 6.90
C MET A 1 -26.22 -5.09 5.69
N GLN A 2 -25.31 -4.13 5.80
CA GLN A 2 -24.46 -3.71 4.68
C GLN A 2 -23.55 -4.84 4.23
N LYS A 3 -23.56 -5.15 2.94
CA LYS A 3 -22.73 -6.23 2.38
C LYS A 3 -21.35 -5.72 2.01
N ARG A 4 -20.33 -6.32 2.61
CA ARG A 4 -18.90 -6.04 2.35
C ARG A 4 -18.26 -7.19 1.59
N CYS A 5 -17.07 -6.96 1.07
CA CYS A 5 -16.26 -8.02 0.48
C CYS A 5 -15.99 -9.15 1.48
N GLY A 6 -15.96 -10.38 1.00
CA GLY A 6 -15.82 -11.58 1.84
C GLY A 6 -14.53 -11.66 2.66
N TRP A 7 -13.49 -10.92 2.27
CA TRP A 7 -12.21 -10.91 2.97
C TRP A 7 -12.19 -10.05 4.23
N VAL A 8 -13.21 -9.22 4.47
CA VAL A 8 -13.26 -8.30 5.62
C VAL A 8 -13.47 -9.07 6.92
N LYS A 9 -12.61 -8.87 7.89
CA LYS A 9 -12.75 -9.47 9.23
C LYS A 9 -13.70 -8.63 10.08
N MET A 10 -14.94 -9.12 10.19
CA MET A 10 -16.03 -8.42 10.84
C MET A 10 -15.88 -8.25 12.36
N ASN A 11 -14.95 -8.95 12.97
CA ASN A 11 -14.62 -8.82 14.39
C ASN A 11 -13.51 -7.79 14.68
N ASN A 12 -12.98 -7.13 13.65
CA ASN A 12 -11.93 -6.13 13.79
C ASN A 12 -12.40 -4.76 13.25
N PRO A 13 -12.70 -3.77 14.12
CA PRO A 13 -13.15 -2.45 13.71
C PRO A 13 -12.19 -1.71 12.78
N LEU A 14 -10.87 -1.87 12.96
CA LEU A 14 -9.87 -1.28 12.07
C LEU A 14 -9.95 -1.86 10.66
N TYR A 15 -10.21 -3.16 10.56
CA TYR A 15 -10.36 -3.85 9.27
C TYR A 15 -11.62 -3.35 8.53
N ILE A 16 -12.72 -3.20 9.24
CA ILE A 16 -13.98 -2.68 8.69
C ILE A 16 -13.78 -1.24 8.21
N ALA A 17 -13.20 -0.38 9.04
CA ALA A 17 -12.94 1.02 8.67
C ALA A 17 -12.02 1.12 7.45
N TYR A 18 -10.97 0.31 7.40
CA TYR A 18 -10.07 0.27 6.24
C TYR A 18 -10.81 -0.08 4.94
N HIS A 19 -11.65 -1.12 4.96
CA HIS A 19 -12.45 -1.49 3.80
C HIS A 19 -13.44 -0.40 3.40
N ASP A 20 -14.15 0.16 4.37
CA ASP A 20 -15.25 1.10 4.12
C ASP A 20 -14.78 2.50 3.74
N GLU A 21 -13.64 2.93 4.25
CA GLU A 21 -13.19 4.31 4.17
C GLU A 21 -11.96 4.53 3.29
N GLU A 22 -11.14 3.48 3.06
CA GLU A 22 -9.88 3.62 2.35
C GLU A 22 -9.78 2.73 1.11
N TRP A 23 -9.98 1.43 1.25
CA TRP A 23 -9.67 0.47 0.20
C TRP A 23 -10.50 0.69 -1.07
N GLY A 24 -9.81 0.78 -2.20
CA GLY A 24 -10.44 0.98 -3.51
C GLY A 24 -10.84 2.42 -3.81
N ARG A 25 -10.65 3.36 -2.88
CA ARG A 25 -10.89 4.77 -3.14
C ARG A 25 -9.69 5.42 -3.83
N PRO A 26 -9.90 6.19 -4.91
CA PRO A 26 -8.80 6.90 -5.57
C PRO A 26 -8.01 7.77 -4.60
N LEU A 27 -6.72 7.51 -4.48
CA LEU A 27 -5.80 8.21 -3.59
C LEU A 27 -4.78 8.99 -4.41
N HIS A 28 -4.65 10.29 -4.14
CA HIS A 28 -3.81 11.22 -4.89
C HIS A 28 -2.81 12.00 -4.03
N ASP A 29 -2.83 11.81 -2.70
CA ASP A 29 -1.88 12.45 -1.79
C ASP A 29 -0.60 11.63 -1.69
N ASP A 30 0.55 12.24 -2.00
CA ASP A 30 1.83 11.54 -2.05
C ASP A 30 2.25 10.95 -0.72
N GLN A 31 2.06 11.65 0.40
CA GLN A 31 2.42 11.10 1.71
C GLN A 31 1.55 9.89 2.08
N ALA A 32 0.26 9.95 1.80
CA ALA A 32 -0.65 8.82 2.01
C ALA A 32 -0.33 7.66 1.06
N LEU A 33 0.04 7.94 -0.19
CA LEU A 33 0.51 6.94 -1.15
C LEU A 33 1.81 6.26 -0.67
N PHE A 34 2.71 7.01 -0.06
CA PHE A 34 3.93 6.46 0.52
C PHE A 34 3.66 5.57 1.73
N GLU A 35 2.83 6.02 2.69
CA GLU A 35 2.42 5.20 3.83
C GLU A 35 1.82 3.87 3.36
N LEU A 36 0.89 3.94 2.43
CA LEU A 36 0.19 2.77 1.93
C LEU A 36 1.15 1.79 1.24
N LEU A 37 2.10 2.30 0.43
CA LEU A 37 3.13 1.48 -0.18
C LEU A 37 3.97 0.76 0.88
N CYS A 38 4.40 1.47 1.92
CA CYS A 38 5.16 0.87 3.01
C CYS A 38 4.38 -0.24 3.71
N LEU A 39 3.11 -0.02 4.03
CA LEU A 39 2.26 -1.04 4.66
C LEU A 39 2.15 -2.30 3.81
N GLU A 40 2.01 -2.15 2.49
CA GLU A 40 1.98 -3.29 1.56
C GLU A 40 3.33 -4.04 1.53
N THR A 41 4.44 -3.33 1.62
CA THR A 41 5.77 -3.97 1.68
C THR A 41 5.97 -4.77 2.97
N TYR A 42 5.32 -4.40 4.07
CA TYR A 42 5.43 -5.12 5.34
C TYR A 42 4.66 -6.44 5.35
N GLN A 43 3.67 -6.60 4.48
CA GLN A 43 2.78 -7.77 4.49
C GLN A 43 3.47 -9.07 4.07
N ALA A 44 4.59 -9.04 3.37
CA ALA A 44 5.26 -10.26 2.90
C ALA A 44 5.45 -11.28 4.04
N GLY A 45 4.81 -12.44 3.91
CA GLY A 45 4.81 -13.52 4.92
C GLY A 45 3.88 -13.29 6.12
N LEU A 46 3.04 -12.25 6.11
CA LEU A 46 2.16 -11.87 7.20
C LEU A 46 0.72 -11.66 6.71
N SER A 47 -0.24 -11.67 7.65
CA SER A 47 -1.61 -11.28 7.35
C SER A 47 -1.74 -9.74 7.28
N TRP A 48 -2.68 -9.27 6.45
CA TRP A 48 -2.99 -7.84 6.40
C TRP A 48 -3.46 -7.29 7.75
N GLU A 49 -4.22 -8.09 8.50
CA GLU A 49 -4.66 -7.73 9.84
C GLU A 49 -3.51 -7.42 10.78
N THR A 50 -2.43 -8.20 10.72
CA THR A 50 -1.21 -7.96 11.51
C THR A 50 -0.60 -6.59 11.18
N VAL A 51 -0.49 -6.27 9.90
CA VAL A 51 0.05 -4.98 9.44
C VAL A 51 -0.87 -3.84 9.87
N LEU A 52 -2.16 -3.98 9.62
CA LEU A 52 -3.16 -2.95 9.90
C LEU A 52 -3.24 -2.62 11.40
N ASN A 53 -3.21 -3.64 12.26
CA ASN A 53 -3.24 -3.46 13.72
C ASN A 53 -1.98 -2.75 14.25
N LYS A 54 -0.88 -2.78 13.51
CA LYS A 54 0.39 -2.13 13.87
C LYS A 54 0.59 -0.77 13.17
N ARG A 55 -0.38 -0.32 12.39
CA ARG A 55 -0.27 0.89 11.56
C ARG A 55 0.13 2.13 12.37
N GLN A 56 -0.52 2.36 13.52
CA GLN A 56 -0.21 3.52 14.35
C GLN A 56 1.22 3.46 14.91
N ALA A 57 1.67 2.29 15.34
CA ALA A 57 3.04 2.10 15.81
C ALA A 57 4.07 2.33 14.69
N PHE A 58 3.76 1.93 13.47
CA PHE A 58 4.60 2.24 12.30
C PHE A 58 4.66 3.74 12.01
N ARG A 59 3.54 4.45 12.10
CA ARG A 59 3.53 5.92 11.96
C ARG A 59 4.46 6.59 12.95
N GLU A 60 4.39 6.19 14.21
CA GLU A 60 5.26 6.71 15.27
C GLU A 60 6.75 6.38 15.02
N ALA A 61 7.03 5.17 14.53
CA ALA A 61 8.39 4.73 14.24
C ALA A 61 9.02 5.45 13.04
N PHE A 62 8.24 5.82 12.04
CA PHE A 62 8.70 6.36 10.77
C PHE A 62 8.26 7.82 10.53
N HIS A 63 8.29 8.66 11.57
CA HIS A 63 8.04 10.13 11.48
C HIS A 63 6.73 10.47 10.75
N ASP A 64 5.64 9.75 11.06
CA ASP A 64 4.33 9.88 10.38
C ASP A 64 4.43 9.76 8.85
N TYR A 65 5.41 9.00 8.36
CA TYR A 65 5.71 8.83 6.94
C TYR A 65 6.00 10.13 6.20
N HIS A 66 6.54 11.14 6.91
CA HIS A 66 7.09 12.31 6.26
C HIS A 66 8.29 11.89 5.39
N LEU A 67 8.18 12.06 4.08
CA LEU A 67 9.10 11.47 3.11
C LEU A 67 10.58 11.82 3.37
N GLN A 68 10.89 13.11 3.51
CA GLN A 68 12.27 13.52 3.75
C GLN A 68 12.77 13.02 5.10
N GLY A 69 11.92 13.06 6.14
CA GLY A 69 12.27 12.53 7.45
C GLY A 69 12.62 11.05 7.42
N VAL A 70 11.87 10.25 6.70
CA VAL A 70 12.15 8.81 6.54
C VAL A 70 13.40 8.59 5.68
N ALA A 71 13.55 9.33 4.58
CA ALA A 71 14.72 9.22 3.70
C ALA A 71 16.03 9.55 4.40
N ASP A 72 15.99 10.46 5.37
CA ASP A 72 17.15 10.93 6.14
C ASP A 72 17.42 10.14 7.42
N MET A 73 16.62 9.12 7.76
CA MET A 73 16.85 8.30 8.94
C MET A 73 18.23 7.67 8.91
N THR A 74 18.92 7.71 10.04
CA THR A 74 20.26 7.12 10.17
C THR A 74 20.21 5.61 10.37
N ASP A 75 21.33 4.93 10.17
CA ASP A 75 21.43 3.50 10.45
C ASP A 75 21.14 3.20 11.93
N GLU A 76 21.60 4.07 12.83
CA GLU A 76 21.36 3.95 14.27
C GLU A 76 19.87 4.04 14.60
N GLU A 77 19.15 4.98 14.00
CA GLU A 77 17.68 5.10 14.17
C GLU A 77 16.96 3.85 13.68
N LEU A 78 17.32 3.34 12.50
CA LEU A 78 16.71 2.12 11.95
C LEU A 78 17.04 0.89 12.79
N GLU A 79 18.30 0.73 13.25
CA GLU A 79 18.68 -0.37 14.13
C GLU A 79 17.91 -0.33 15.45
N ALA A 80 17.70 0.86 16.03
CA ALA A 80 16.92 1.01 17.25
C ALA A 80 15.46 0.52 17.10
N LEU A 81 14.89 0.57 15.91
CA LEU A 81 13.55 0.05 15.65
C LEU A 81 13.45 -1.48 15.80
N LEU A 82 14.54 -2.21 15.72
CA LEU A 82 14.56 -3.66 15.96
C LEU A 82 14.23 -4.02 17.42
N ASP A 83 14.32 -3.08 18.33
CA ASP A 83 13.98 -3.23 19.75
C ASP A 83 12.54 -2.81 20.05
N ASN A 84 11.79 -2.27 19.05
CA ASN A 84 10.42 -1.83 19.23
C ASN A 84 9.44 -3.00 19.04
N PRO A 85 8.82 -3.52 20.11
CA PRO A 85 7.92 -4.68 20.01
C PRO A 85 6.57 -4.35 19.37
N ALA A 86 6.24 -3.07 19.22
CA ALA A 86 4.96 -2.62 18.66
C ALA A 86 4.91 -2.74 17.14
N ILE A 87 6.06 -2.80 16.47
CA ILE A 87 6.15 -2.97 15.01
C ILE A 87 6.65 -4.36 14.61
N ILE A 88 6.63 -4.63 13.30
CA ILE A 88 7.23 -5.85 12.74
C ILE A 88 8.76 -5.66 12.71
N ARG A 89 9.47 -6.41 13.54
CA ARG A 89 10.92 -6.30 13.73
C ARG A 89 11.69 -7.12 12.69
N ASN A 90 11.53 -6.75 11.44
CA ASN A 90 12.25 -7.34 10.31
C ASN A 90 13.25 -6.32 9.77
N ARG A 91 14.54 -6.57 9.94
CA ARG A 91 15.62 -5.67 9.52
C ARG A 91 15.51 -5.28 8.04
N ALA A 92 15.27 -6.24 7.15
CA ALA A 92 15.19 -5.98 5.72
C ALA A 92 14.03 -5.02 5.39
N LYS A 93 12.86 -5.23 6.01
CA LYS A 93 11.68 -4.37 5.81
C LYS A 93 11.87 -2.97 6.40
N ILE A 94 12.51 -2.85 7.55
CA ILE A 94 12.82 -1.57 8.20
C ILE A 94 13.77 -0.74 7.33
N PHE A 95 14.87 -1.32 6.88
CA PHE A 95 15.83 -0.63 6.00
C PHE A 95 15.24 -0.34 4.62
N ALA A 96 14.38 -1.22 4.11
CA ALA A 96 13.67 -1.00 2.85
C ALA A 96 12.75 0.24 2.92
N THR A 97 12.17 0.54 4.08
CA THR A 97 11.31 1.74 4.23
C THR A 97 12.08 3.01 3.91
N ARG A 98 13.31 3.17 4.41
CA ARG A 98 14.20 4.29 4.05
C ARG A 98 14.57 4.27 2.56
N ALA A 99 14.97 3.13 2.03
CA ALA A 99 15.31 3.00 0.62
C ALA A 99 14.12 3.37 -0.28
N ASN A 100 12.92 2.95 0.09
CA ASN A 100 11.70 3.29 -0.63
C ASN A 100 11.38 4.79 -0.55
N ALA A 101 11.60 5.43 0.59
CA ALA A 101 11.46 6.89 0.71
C ALA A 101 12.41 7.63 -0.24
N GLN A 102 13.67 7.21 -0.31
CA GLN A 102 14.66 7.79 -1.21
C GLN A 102 14.27 7.61 -2.68
N ALA A 103 13.82 6.42 -3.06
CA ALA A 103 13.34 6.15 -4.42
C ALA A 103 12.06 6.97 -4.74
N PHE A 104 11.18 7.10 -3.78
CA PHE A 104 9.95 7.89 -3.92
C PHE A 104 10.24 9.39 -4.18
N LEU A 105 11.21 9.96 -3.46
CA LEU A 105 11.66 11.33 -3.68
C LEU A 105 12.25 11.53 -5.09
N GLN A 106 12.96 10.54 -5.61
CA GLN A 106 13.49 10.59 -6.98
C GLN A 106 12.37 10.58 -8.02
N VAL A 107 11.32 9.79 -7.80
CA VAL A 107 10.13 9.80 -8.67
C VAL A 107 9.44 11.15 -8.64
N GLN A 108 9.29 11.77 -7.47
CA GLN A 108 8.74 13.13 -7.35
C GLN A 108 9.57 14.15 -8.14
N ALA A 109 10.89 14.05 -8.06
CA ALA A 109 11.78 14.96 -8.79
C ALA A 109 11.64 14.80 -10.31
N GLU A 110 11.44 13.58 -10.80
CA GLU A 110 11.32 13.30 -12.24
C GLU A 110 9.94 13.64 -12.80
N PHE A 111 8.86 13.34 -12.08
CA PHE A 111 7.47 13.44 -12.57
C PHE A 111 6.68 14.61 -11.97
N GLY A 112 7.25 15.36 -11.04
CA GLY A 112 6.58 16.41 -10.28
C GLY A 112 5.83 15.90 -9.04
N SER A 113 5.28 14.69 -9.08
CA SER A 113 4.68 13.99 -7.94
C SER A 113 4.69 12.48 -8.19
N PHE A 114 4.62 11.71 -7.12
CA PHE A 114 4.41 10.26 -7.24
C PHE A 114 2.99 9.95 -7.75
N ASP A 115 2.02 10.76 -7.37
CA ASP A 115 0.65 10.69 -7.87
C ASP A 115 0.61 10.70 -9.41
N THR A 116 1.25 11.67 -10.03
CA THR A 116 1.33 11.77 -11.50
C THR A 116 1.97 10.52 -12.12
N TYR A 117 3.07 10.05 -11.55
CA TYR A 117 3.75 8.84 -11.99
C TYR A 117 2.85 7.61 -11.89
N LEU A 118 2.29 7.36 -10.70
CA LEU A 118 1.49 6.18 -10.42
C LEU A 118 0.24 6.11 -11.30
N TRP A 119 -0.52 7.20 -11.34
CA TRP A 119 -1.77 7.25 -12.10
C TRP A 119 -1.59 7.25 -13.61
N SER A 120 -0.40 7.53 -14.11
CA SER A 120 -0.09 7.41 -15.54
C SER A 120 -0.24 5.97 -16.06
N PHE A 121 -0.05 4.97 -15.19
CA PHE A 121 -0.21 3.56 -15.56
C PHE A 121 -1.65 3.16 -15.87
N VAL A 122 -2.63 3.95 -15.46
CA VAL A 122 -4.06 3.73 -15.73
C VAL A 122 -4.70 4.93 -16.45
N GLU A 123 -3.89 5.78 -17.08
CA GLU A 123 -4.35 6.96 -17.81
C GLU A 123 -5.22 7.91 -16.95
N GLY A 124 -4.94 7.97 -15.65
CA GLY A 124 -5.64 8.82 -14.69
C GLY A 124 -7.03 8.32 -14.29
N LYS A 125 -7.41 7.10 -14.68
CA LYS A 125 -8.77 6.56 -14.46
C LYS A 125 -8.74 5.23 -13.74
N THR A 126 -9.58 5.08 -12.73
CA THR A 126 -9.78 3.80 -12.04
C THR A 126 -10.30 2.73 -13.01
N ILE A 127 -9.68 1.57 -12.96
CA ILE A 127 -10.13 0.38 -13.69
C ILE A 127 -11.13 -0.36 -12.79
N ASN A 128 -12.38 -0.47 -13.24
CA ASN A 128 -13.42 -1.24 -12.55
C ASN A 128 -13.42 -2.68 -13.06
N ASN A 129 -13.11 -3.62 -12.19
CA ASN A 129 -13.08 -5.04 -12.55
C ASN A 129 -14.37 -5.75 -12.15
N ASP A 130 -14.69 -6.80 -12.90
CA ASP A 130 -15.76 -7.74 -12.55
C ASP A 130 -15.22 -8.75 -11.55
N VAL A 131 -15.68 -8.68 -10.30
CA VAL A 131 -15.21 -9.51 -9.18
C VAL A 131 -16.40 -10.18 -8.49
N PRO A 132 -16.84 -11.33 -8.99
CA PRO A 132 -17.92 -12.07 -8.33
C PRO A 132 -17.54 -12.59 -6.94
N ASP A 133 -16.29 -13.01 -6.78
CA ASP A 133 -15.71 -13.54 -5.56
C ASP A 133 -14.22 -13.19 -5.51
N TYR A 134 -13.82 -12.37 -4.55
CA TYR A 134 -12.44 -11.94 -4.40
C TYR A 134 -11.46 -13.10 -4.18
N SER A 135 -11.89 -14.19 -3.56
CA SER A 135 -11.03 -15.36 -3.35
C SER A 135 -10.57 -16.02 -4.65
N GLN A 136 -11.30 -15.77 -5.75
CA GLN A 136 -10.99 -16.27 -7.09
C GLN A 136 -10.24 -15.22 -7.94
N ALA A 137 -10.03 -14.02 -7.42
CA ALA A 137 -9.32 -12.97 -8.14
C ALA A 137 -7.83 -13.32 -8.33
N PRO A 138 -7.20 -12.89 -9.43
CA PRO A 138 -5.79 -13.17 -9.66
C PRO A 138 -4.91 -12.48 -8.61
N ALA A 139 -3.82 -13.16 -8.19
CA ALA A 139 -2.86 -12.60 -7.25
C ALA A 139 -1.99 -11.49 -7.86
N LYS A 140 -1.88 -11.46 -9.17
CA LYS A 140 -1.13 -10.47 -9.95
C LYS A 140 -1.78 -10.27 -11.31
N THR A 141 -1.53 -9.13 -11.94
CA THR A 141 -2.04 -8.78 -13.27
C THR A 141 -0.90 -8.28 -14.16
N THR A 142 -1.14 -8.14 -15.46
CA THR A 142 -0.17 -7.51 -16.39
C THR A 142 0.19 -6.10 -15.91
N LEU A 143 -0.78 -5.33 -15.43
CA LEU A 143 -0.55 -3.99 -14.89
C LEU A 143 0.38 -4.04 -13.67
N SER A 144 0.12 -4.91 -12.70
CA SER A 144 0.96 -5.04 -11.50
C SER A 144 2.36 -5.54 -11.82
N GLU A 145 2.51 -6.43 -12.79
CA GLU A 145 3.82 -6.89 -13.26
C GLU A 145 4.61 -5.76 -13.93
N THR A 146 3.96 -4.94 -14.73
CA THR A 146 4.57 -3.79 -15.42
C THR A 146 5.03 -2.75 -14.41
N LEU A 147 4.17 -2.36 -13.48
CA LEU A 147 4.52 -1.40 -12.43
C LEU A 147 5.59 -1.96 -11.49
N SER A 148 5.52 -3.23 -11.12
CA SER A 148 6.54 -3.89 -10.30
C SER A 148 7.93 -3.81 -10.93
N LYS A 149 8.04 -4.08 -12.23
CA LYS A 149 9.31 -3.97 -12.96
C LYS A 149 9.87 -2.56 -12.93
N ASP A 150 9.03 -1.56 -13.16
CA ASP A 150 9.45 -0.16 -13.14
C ASP A 150 9.87 0.30 -11.74
N LEU A 151 9.10 -0.05 -10.71
CA LEU A 151 9.46 0.25 -9.32
C LEU A 151 10.80 -0.37 -8.92
N LYS A 152 11.02 -1.65 -9.25
CA LYS A 152 12.30 -2.33 -8.97
C LYS A 152 13.47 -1.65 -9.68
N LYS A 153 13.30 -1.26 -10.93
CA LYS A 153 14.32 -0.52 -11.69
C LYS A 153 14.66 0.81 -11.04
N ARG A 154 13.70 1.44 -10.38
CA ARG A 154 13.88 2.72 -9.66
C ARG A 154 14.44 2.57 -8.25
N GLY A 155 14.70 1.33 -7.81
CA GLY A 155 15.32 1.05 -6.51
C GLY A 155 14.35 0.75 -5.38
N PHE A 156 13.05 0.63 -5.64
CA PHE A 156 12.07 0.20 -4.63
C PHE A 156 12.30 -1.26 -4.21
N LYS A 157 12.08 -1.55 -2.93
CA LYS A 157 12.23 -2.87 -2.31
C LYS A 157 10.89 -3.44 -1.89
N PHE A 158 10.76 -4.75 -1.89
CA PHE A 158 9.53 -5.47 -1.55
C PHE A 158 8.34 -5.08 -2.43
N THR A 159 8.60 -4.73 -3.69
CA THR A 159 7.59 -4.32 -4.67
C THR A 159 7.42 -5.38 -5.76
N GLY A 160 7.24 -6.65 -5.35
CA GLY A 160 6.87 -7.72 -6.26
C GLY A 160 5.45 -7.53 -6.82
N PRO A 161 5.08 -8.25 -7.91
CA PRO A 161 3.81 -8.01 -8.60
C PRO A 161 2.56 -8.31 -7.74
N VAL A 162 2.66 -9.20 -6.75
CA VAL A 162 1.56 -9.50 -5.82
C VAL A 162 1.34 -8.32 -4.86
N ALA A 163 2.42 -7.81 -4.24
CA ALA A 163 2.35 -6.63 -3.37
C ALA A 163 1.89 -5.40 -4.14
N VAL A 164 2.35 -5.23 -5.37
CA VAL A 164 1.96 -4.11 -6.23
C VAL A 164 0.49 -4.18 -6.63
N LEU A 165 -0.07 -5.37 -6.90
CA LEU A 165 -1.51 -5.48 -7.13
C LEU A 165 -2.30 -5.06 -5.90
N SER A 166 -1.92 -5.53 -4.71
CA SER A 166 -2.55 -5.12 -3.45
C SER A 166 -2.49 -3.60 -3.26
N TYR A 167 -1.37 -3.00 -3.62
CA TYR A 167 -1.19 -1.53 -3.59
C TYR A 167 -2.13 -0.81 -4.56
N LEU A 168 -2.23 -1.28 -5.81
CA LEU A 168 -3.14 -0.71 -6.82
C LEU A 168 -4.60 -0.79 -6.38
N GLN A 169 -5.00 -1.89 -5.77
CA GLN A 169 -6.34 -2.08 -5.20
C GLN A 169 -6.58 -1.10 -4.05
N ALA A 170 -5.66 -1.02 -3.11
CA ALA A 170 -5.80 -0.17 -1.92
C ALA A 170 -5.84 1.32 -2.28
N ALA A 171 -5.00 1.77 -3.23
CA ALA A 171 -4.94 3.16 -3.69
C ALA A 171 -6.05 3.53 -4.68
N GLY A 172 -6.89 2.60 -5.07
CA GLY A 172 -8.04 2.86 -5.94
C GLY A 172 -7.73 3.03 -7.41
N LEU A 173 -6.52 2.62 -7.86
CA LEU A 173 -6.23 2.56 -9.30
C LEU A 173 -7.01 1.43 -9.98
N VAL A 174 -7.28 0.37 -9.24
CA VAL A 174 -8.25 -0.66 -9.63
C VAL A 174 -9.31 -0.80 -8.55
N ASN A 175 -10.57 -0.93 -8.96
CA ASN A 175 -11.69 -1.18 -8.06
C ASN A 175 -12.03 -2.68 -8.13
N ASP A 176 -11.50 -3.41 -7.16
CA ASP A 176 -11.69 -4.86 -7.03
C ASP A 176 -12.65 -5.24 -5.89
N HIS A 177 -13.51 -4.33 -5.48
CA HIS A 177 -14.64 -4.69 -4.63
C HIS A 177 -15.49 -5.77 -5.30
N GLU A 178 -15.97 -6.72 -4.52
CA GLU A 178 -16.90 -7.74 -5.01
C GLU A 178 -18.17 -7.07 -5.58
N ASN A 179 -18.74 -7.68 -6.62
CA ASN A 179 -19.84 -7.09 -7.38
C ASN A 179 -21.06 -6.72 -6.54
N ASP A 180 -21.31 -7.47 -5.47
CA ASP A 180 -22.42 -7.25 -4.55
C ASP A 180 -22.03 -6.50 -3.26
N CYS A 181 -20.78 -6.01 -3.20
CA CYS A 181 -20.31 -5.13 -2.12
C CYS A 181 -20.87 -3.72 -2.32
N GLU A 182 -21.50 -3.17 -1.28
CA GLU A 182 -22.11 -1.82 -1.35
C GLU A 182 -21.11 -0.70 -1.61
N TRP A 183 -19.83 -0.93 -1.36
CA TRP A 183 -18.78 0.06 -1.60
C TRP A 183 -18.25 0.07 -3.03
N LYS A 184 -18.60 -0.93 -3.84
CA LYS A 184 -18.15 -0.98 -5.23
C LYS A 184 -18.58 0.26 -6.02
N SER A 185 -19.86 0.57 -5.99
CA SER A 185 -20.41 1.71 -6.72
C SER A 185 -20.07 3.07 -6.13
N ARG A 186 -19.64 3.11 -4.86
CA ARG A 186 -19.19 4.36 -4.22
C ARG A 186 -17.80 4.80 -4.67
N ASN A 187 -17.07 3.89 -5.28
CA ASN A 187 -15.69 4.10 -5.74
C ASN A 187 -15.59 4.16 -7.28
N GLU A 188 -16.71 4.25 -7.97
CA GLU A 188 -16.81 4.43 -9.43
C GLU A 188 -16.67 5.89 -9.86
#